data_bf9a5d1c13e7f2e42ba2caa07c37bb0c
#
_entry.id   bf9a5d1c13e7f2e42ba2caa07c37bb0c
#
_cell.length_a   1.000
_cell.length_b   1.000
_cell.length_c   1.000
_cell.angle_alpha   90.00
_cell.angle_beta   90.00
_cell.angle_gamma   90.00
#
_symmetry.space_group_name_H-M   'P 1'
#
loop_
_entity.id
_entity.type
_entity.pdbx_description
1 polymer ?
#
loop_
_entity_poly.entity_id
_entity_poly.type
_entity_poly.pdbx_seq_one_letter_code
_entity_poly.pdbx_strand_id
1 'polypeptide(L)'
;MSSPVSNTARISQPLSKVTRTSHPDPNGPPDRRPLQVGEIWENPATKERATILELPHTNPEGRVTAELTALVGARVMGEHRHPALTERFTVLEGELTMKLDGQTSIVHEGESAVVEQGAWHDWWNAGDRDTRVRVEITPGERFAYMIETMFGLARLGHTNAKGMPSPLQLALTAHEFSDVIVFRSPPPAVQRALFGALGPIARRRGYRATYPQLSRTVLAPRS
;
A
#
# COMPACT_ATOMS: atom_id res chain seq x y z
N MET A 1 10.41 -48.42 -23.52
CA MET A 1 11.31 -47.27 -23.69
C MET A 1 10.48 -46.11 -24.17
N SER A 2 10.01 -45.27 -23.26
CA SER A 2 9.20 -44.08 -23.58
C SER A 2 9.78 -42.93 -22.79
N SER A 3 10.33 -41.96 -23.49
CA SER A 3 10.93 -40.76 -22.94
C SER A 3 9.85 -39.80 -22.44
N PRO A 4 10.07 -39.05 -21.34
CA PRO A 4 9.16 -38.01 -20.89
C PRO A 4 9.37 -36.71 -21.68
N VAL A 5 8.28 -36.17 -22.18
CA VAL A 5 8.26 -34.88 -22.83
C VAL A 5 8.30 -33.77 -21.76
N SER A 6 9.42 -33.07 -21.72
CA SER A 6 9.60 -31.86 -20.92
C SER A 6 8.84 -30.67 -21.55
N ASN A 7 7.80 -30.23 -20.91
CA ASN A 7 7.05 -29.03 -21.35
C ASN A 7 7.46 -27.83 -20.48
N THR A 8 8.58 -27.21 -20.85
CA THR A 8 9.04 -25.95 -20.27
C THR A 8 8.48 -24.80 -21.09
N ALA A 9 7.27 -24.38 -20.81
CA ALA A 9 6.73 -23.16 -21.36
C ALA A 9 7.42 -21.94 -20.72
N ARG A 10 8.46 -21.44 -21.37
CA ARG A 10 9.02 -20.12 -21.10
C ARG A 10 7.98 -19.05 -21.47
N ILE A 11 7.33 -18.46 -20.51
CA ILE A 11 6.62 -17.19 -20.69
C ILE A 11 7.67 -16.08 -20.58
N SER A 12 8.39 -15.86 -21.67
CA SER A 12 9.21 -14.66 -21.87
C SER A 12 8.47 -13.77 -22.88
N GLN A 13 7.52 -13.00 -22.41
CA GLN A 13 7.11 -11.79 -23.15
C GLN A 13 7.96 -10.64 -22.65
N PRO A 14 8.67 -9.92 -23.54
CA PRO A 14 9.39 -8.73 -23.15
C PRO A 14 8.35 -7.70 -22.69
N LEU A 15 8.52 -7.19 -21.47
CA LEU A 15 7.88 -5.95 -21.04
C LEU A 15 8.19 -4.90 -22.11
N SER A 16 7.21 -4.61 -22.95
CA SER A 16 7.28 -3.51 -23.92
C SER A 16 7.77 -2.30 -23.14
N LYS A 17 8.83 -1.68 -23.66
CA LYS A 17 9.43 -0.44 -23.16
C LYS A 17 8.30 0.53 -22.82
N VAL A 18 7.94 0.63 -21.55
CA VAL A 18 7.18 1.76 -21.05
C VAL A 18 8.12 2.93 -21.21
N THR A 19 7.93 3.65 -22.29
CA THR A 19 8.56 4.92 -22.53
C THR A 19 8.35 5.77 -21.28
N ARG A 20 9.44 6.29 -20.74
CA ARG A 20 9.44 7.33 -19.69
C ARG A 20 8.75 8.57 -20.27
N THR A 21 7.46 8.55 -20.36
CA THR A 21 6.69 9.68 -20.85
C THR A 21 5.58 9.96 -19.86
N SER A 22 5.68 11.17 -19.35
CA SER A 22 4.63 11.97 -18.76
C SER A 22 3.97 11.39 -17.52
N HIS A 23 4.02 12.17 -16.45
CA HIS A 23 2.99 12.15 -15.44
C HIS A 23 1.61 12.04 -16.11
N PRO A 24 0.67 11.26 -15.56
CA PRO A 24 -0.69 11.18 -16.10
C PRO A 24 -1.22 12.58 -16.33
N ASP A 25 -1.91 12.76 -17.46
CA ASP A 25 -2.44 14.07 -17.87
C ASP A 25 -3.19 14.74 -16.70
N PRO A 26 -2.73 15.89 -16.21
CA PRO A 26 -3.38 16.58 -15.10
C PRO A 26 -4.81 17.03 -15.43
N ASN A 27 -5.21 17.04 -16.69
CA ASN A 27 -6.52 17.49 -17.18
C ASN A 27 -7.39 16.34 -17.71
N GLY A 28 -6.88 15.10 -17.73
CA GLY A 28 -7.69 13.93 -18.07
C GLY A 28 -8.83 13.74 -17.05
N PRO A 29 -10.04 13.33 -17.50
CA PRO A 29 -11.11 13.03 -16.57
C PRO A 29 -10.63 11.95 -15.60
N PRO A 30 -10.96 12.05 -14.29
CA PRO A 30 -10.68 10.98 -13.37
C PRO A 30 -11.50 9.76 -13.80
N ASP A 31 -10.84 8.81 -14.44
CA ASP A 31 -11.44 7.51 -14.70
C ASP A 31 -11.54 6.77 -13.36
N ARG A 32 -12.52 7.18 -12.57
CA ARG A 32 -12.82 6.63 -11.24
C ARG A 32 -13.66 5.38 -11.42
N ARG A 33 -13.06 4.35 -11.96
CA ARG A 33 -13.65 3.03 -11.79
C ARG A 33 -13.72 2.74 -10.28
N PRO A 34 -14.92 2.38 -9.73
CA PRO A 34 -15.04 2.03 -8.32
C PRO A 34 -14.08 0.89 -7.96
N LEU A 35 -13.57 0.91 -6.73
CA LEU A 35 -12.85 -0.21 -6.15
C LEU A 35 -13.73 -1.46 -6.18
N GLN A 36 -13.13 -2.61 -6.40
CA GLN A 36 -13.84 -3.89 -6.47
C GLN A 36 -13.21 -4.91 -5.52
N VAL A 37 -14.07 -5.74 -4.92
CA VAL A 37 -13.61 -6.93 -4.20
C VAL A 37 -12.87 -7.85 -5.17
N GLY A 38 -11.77 -8.45 -4.71
CA GLY A 38 -10.88 -9.28 -5.52
C GLY A 38 -9.79 -8.50 -6.28
N GLU A 39 -9.77 -7.16 -6.21
CA GLU A 39 -8.64 -6.41 -6.75
C GLU A 39 -7.35 -6.75 -5.98
N ILE A 40 -6.26 -6.86 -6.74
CA ILE A 40 -4.93 -7.10 -6.19
C ILE A 40 -4.09 -5.86 -6.37
N TRP A 41 -3.52 -5.39 -5.27
CA TRP A 41 -2.57 -4.30 -5.21
C TRP A 41 -1.20 -4.82 -4.81
N GLU A 42 -0.16 -4.40 -5.51
CA GLU A 42 1.21 -4.84 -5.29
C GLU A 42 2.14 -3.66 -5.07
N ASN A 43 2.99 -3.79 -4.06
CA ASN A 43 4.09 -2.87 -3.80
C ASN A 43 5.41 -3.66 -3.85
N PRO A 44 6.09 -3.70 -4.99
CA PRO A 44 7.34 -4.45 -5.12
C PRO A 44 8.50 -3.86 -4.31
N ALA A 45 8.42 -2.57 -3.96
CA ALA A 45 9.46 -1.91 -3.16
C ALA A 45 9.42 -2.32 -1.68
N THR A 46 8.23 -2.48 -1.12
CA THR A 46 8.00 -2.93 0.26
C THR A 46 7.72 -4.43 0.35
N LYS A 47 7.64 -5.12 -0.80
CA LYS A 47 7.38 -6.56 -0.91
C LYS A 47 6.01 -6.97 -0.36
N GLU A 48 5.00 -6.19 -0.67
CA GLU A 48 3.62 -6.39 -0.23
C GLU A 48 2.70 -6.70 -1.41
N ARG A 49 1.75 -7.58 -1.15
CA ARG A 49 0.64 -7.85 -2.06
C ARG A 49 -0.66 -7.91 -1.26
N ALA A 50 -1.64 -7.09 -1.60
CA ALA A 50 -2.93 -7.04 -0.92
C ALA A 50 -4.04 -7.45 -1.88
N THR A 51 -4.94 -8.34 -1.44
CA THR A 51 -6.19 -8.68 -2.12
C THR A 51 -7.34 -8.08 -1.35
N ILE A 52 -8.16 -7.26 -1.98
CA ILE A 52 -9.30 -6.59 -1.35
C ILE A 52 -10.43 -7.60 -1.14
N LEU A 53 -10.86 -7.77 0.11
CA LEU A 53 -11.92 -8.70 0.50
C LEU A 53 -13.24 -8.00 0.79
N GLU A 54 -13.21 -6.76 1.30
CA GLU A 54 -14.38 -5.98 1.67
C GLU A 54 -14.14 -4.49 1.43
N LEU A 55 -15.18 -3.78 1.03
CA LEU A 55 -15.12 -2.35 0.71
C LEU A 55 -15.93 -1.52 1.71
N PRO A 56 -15.54 -0.25 1.95
CA PRO A 56 -16.18 0.59 2.96
C PRO A 56 -17.68 0.78 2.75
N HIS A 57 -18.14 0.83 1.52
CA HIS A 57 -19.56 1.03 1.20
C HIS A 57 -20.41 -0.25 1.29
N THR A 58 -19.79 -1.39 1.56
CA THR A 58 -20.49 -2.69 1.68
C THR A 58 -20.77 -3.09 3.13
N ASN A 59 -20.35 -2.28 4.10
CA ASN A 59 -20.59 -2.51 5.51
C ASN A 59 -20.87 -1.20 6.28
N PRO A 60 -21.61 -1.26 7.40
CA PRO A 60 -22.03 -0.06 8.13
C PRO A 60 -20.88 0.65 8.86
N GLU A 61 -19.77 -0.02 9.09
CA GLU A 61 -18.60 0.52 9.81
C GLU A 61 -17.68 1.32 8.89
N GLY A 62 -17.92 1.28 7.58
CA GLY A 62 -17.03 1.88 6.59
C GLY A 62 -15.67 1.22 6.54
N ARG A 63 -15.61 -0.08 6.89
CA ARG A 63 -14.37 -0.87 6.97
C ARG A 63 -13.90 -1.29 5.57
N VAL A 64 -12.59 -1.23 5.35
CA VAL A 64 -11.92 -1.98 4.28
C VAL A 64 -11.23 -3.18 4.88
N THR A 65 -11.37 -4.33 4.25
CA THR A 65 -10.67 -5.56 4.62
C THR A 65 -9.83 -6.04 3.45
N ALA A 66 -8.57 -6.36 3.71
CA ALA A 66 -7.67 -6.95 2.72
C ALA A 66 -6.95 -8.18 3.30
N GLU A 67 -6.61 -9.12 2.43
CA GLU A 67 -5.61 -10.13 2.74
C GLU A 67 -4.27 -9.65 2.20
N LEU A 68 -3.34 -9.38 3.11
CA LEU A 68 -2.00 -8.94 2.83
C LEU A 68 -1.06 -10.15 2.84
N THR A 69 -0.31 -10.36 1.76
CA THR A 69 0.86 -11.22 1.73
C THR A 69 2.09 -10.34 1.90
N ALA A 70 2.77 -10.48 3.02
CA ALA A 70 4.06 -9.86 3.32
C ALA A 70 5.17 -10.86 3.00
N LEU A 71 5.87 -10.67 1.87
CA LEU A 71 6.95 -11.53 1.45
C LEU A 71 8.12 -11.48 2.45
N VAL A 72 9.03 -12.42 2.40
CA VAL A 72 10.22 -12.42 3.26
C VAL A 72 10.97 -11.09 3.16
N GLY A 73 11.16 -10.44 4.32
CA GLY A 73 11.75 -9.11 4.44
C GLY A 73 10.85 -7.95 4.01
N ALA A 74 9.55 -8.19 3.84
CA ALA A 74 8.57 -7.11 3.66
C ALA A 74 8.53 -6.21 4.89
N ARG A 75 8.30 -4.92 4.66
CA ARG A 75 8.10 -3.95 5.73
C ARG A 75 7.33 -2.74 5.24
N VAL A 76 6.53 -2.16 6.10
CA VAL A 76 5.86 -0.90 5.83
C VAL A 76 6.88 0.26 5.70
N MET A 77 6.46 1.38 5.15
CA MET A 77 7.33 2.52 4.82
C MET A 77 7.92 3.28 6.03
N GLY A 78 7.92 2.70 7.22
CA GLY A 78 8.47 3.25 8.46
C GLY A 78 7.42 3.58 9.51
N GLU A 79 7.88 3.83 10.73
CA GLU A 79 7.02 4.06 11.88
C GLU A 79 6.08 5.25 11.66
N HIS A 80 4.78 5.01 11.82
CA HIS A 80 3.72 5.95 11.56
C HIS A 80 2.55 5.76 12.53
N ARG A 81 1.56 6.64 12.43
CA ARG A 81 0.30 6.54 13.17
C ARG A 81 -0.87 6.96 12.29
N HIS A 82 -2.03 6.49 12.63
CA HIS A 82 -3.30 6.85 12.00
C HIS A 82 -4.12 7.75 12.91
N PRO A 83 -4.26 9.07 12.60
CA PRO A 83 -5.00 9.98 13.49
C PRO A 83 -6.49 9.68 13.62
N ALA A 84 -7.11 9.06 12.59
CA ALA A 84 -8.56 8.95 12.47
C ALA A 84 -9.08 7.55 12.16
N LEU A 85 -8.24 6.52 12.22
CA LEU A 85 -8.66 5.14 11.97
C LEU A 85 -7.97 4.16 12.91
N THR A 86 -8.56 2.97 13.02
CA THR A 86 -8.04 1.80 13.74
C THR A 86 -7.67 0.74 12.72
N GLU A 87 -6.56 0.04 12.94
CA GLU A 87 -6.17 -1.13 12.16
C GLU A 87 -6.14 -2.38 13.02
N ARG A 88 -6.64 -3.48 12.48
CA ARG A 88 -6.50 -4.82 13.07
C ARG A 88 -5.73 -5.71 12.11
N PHE A 89 -4.69 -6.34 12.62
CA PHE A 89 -3.88 -7.34 11.92
C PHE A 89 -4.16 -8.70 12.54
N THR A 90 -4.67 -9.65 11.76
CA THR A 90 -4.85 -11.05 12.17
C THR A 90 -3.95 -11.91 11.31
N VAL A 91 -2.97 -12.57 11.90
CA VAL A 91 -2.06 -13.45 11.18
C VAL A 91 -2.78 -14.74 10.80
N LEU A 92 -2.89 -15.01 9.51
CA LEU A 92 -3.54 -16.20 8.95
C LEU A 92 -2.55 -17.34 8.71
N GLU A 93 -1.28 -16.98 8.43
CA GLU A 93 -0.19 -17.93 8.18
C GLU A 93 1.14 -17.24 8.43
N GLY A 94 2.06 -17.91 9.10
CA GLY A 94 3.38 -17.39 9.42
C GLY A 94 3.41 -16.56 10.69
N GLU A 95 4.19 -15.48 10.69
CA GLU A 95 4.33 -14.57 11.83
C GLU A 95 4.59 -13.14 11.34
N LEU A 96 4.15 -12.16 12.11
CA LEU A 96 4.36 -10.76 11.83
C LEU A 96 5.04 -10.08 13.00
N THR A 97 6.18 -9.45 12.78
CA THR A 97 6.82 -8.62 13.80
C THR A 97 6.17 -7.24 13.77
N MET A 98 5.68 -6.79 14.92
CA MET A 98 5.06 -5.48 15.10
C MET A 98 5.77 -4.68 16.17
N LYS A 99 5.88 -3.37 15.94
CA LYS A 99 6.29 -2.39 16.94
C LYS A 99 5.09 -1.49 17.21
N LEU A 100 4.61 -1.46 18.46
CA LEU A 100 3.49 -0.65 18.90
C LEU A 100 3.92 0.19 20.11
N ASP A 101 3.83 1.51 19.99
CA ASP A 101 4.26 2.49 21.01
C ASP A 101 5.66 2.22 21.60
N GLY A 102 6.57 1.79 20.72
CA GLY A 102 7.96 1.51 21.07
C GLY A 102 8.25 0.08 21.55
N GLN A 103 7.23 -0.73 21.81
CA GLN A 103 7.38 -2.14 22.16
C GLN A 103 7.29 -3.02 20.93
N THR A 104 8.25 -3.94 20.79
CA THR A 104 8.28 -4.90 19.68
C THR A 104 7.77 -6.25 20.16
N SER A 105 6.86 -6.85 19.41
CA SER A 105 6.31 -8.18 19.63
C SER A 105 6.19 -8.95 18.34
N ILE A 106 6.04 -10.27 18.45
CA ILE A 106 5.71 -11.15 17.32
C ILE A 106 4.25 -11.54 17.50
N VAL A 107 3.48 -11.40 16.42
CA VAL A 107 2.09 -11.87 16.32
C VAL A 107 2.14 -13.18 15.54
N HIS A 108 1.75 -14.27 16.18
CA HIS A 108 1.78 -15.61 15.60
C HIS A 108 0.48 -15.95 14.86
N GLU A 109 0.52 -17.04 14.11
CA GLU A 109 -0.66 -17.56 13.41
C GLU A 109 -1.85 -17.75 14.35
N GLY A 110 -3.01 -17.24 13.93
CA GLY A 110 -4.25 -17.20 14.73
C GLY A 110 -4.37 -16.03 15.68
N GLU A 111 -3.29 -15.30 15.98
CA GLU A 111 -3.31 -14.13 16.83
C GLU A 111 -3.65 -12.85 16.08
N SER A 112 -4.05 -11.83 16.84
CA SER A 112 -4.36 -10.49 16.31
C SER A 112 -3.68 -9.41 17.12
N ALA A 113 -3.26 -8.35 16.45
CA ALA A 113 -2.85 -7.09 17.04
C ALA A 113 -3.77 -5.96 16.56
N VAL A 114 -4.09 -5.04 17.47
CA VAL A 114 -4.91 -3.85 17.17
C VAL A 114 -4.07 -2.61 17.36
N VAL A 115 -4.07 -1.77 16.35
CA VAL A 115 -3.46 -0.43 16.36
C VAL A 115 -4.58 0.57 16.54
N GLU A 116 -4.69 1.12 17.73
CA GLU A 116 -5.69 2.14 18.04
C GLU A 116 -5.35 3.49 17.39
N GLN A 117 -6.35 4.36 17.27
CA GLN A 117 -6.18 5.72 16.79
C GLN A 117 -5.02 6.44 17.50
N GLY A 118 -4.09 6.97 16.71
CA GLY A 118 -2.98 7.75 17.22
C GLY A 118 -1.79 6.95 17.75
N ALA A 119 -1.89 5.63 17.89
CA ALA A 119 -0.78 4.79 18.31
C ALA A 119 0.34 4.75 17.27
N TRP A 120 1.59 4.92 17.70
CA TRP A 120 2.75 4.81 16.83
C TRP A 120 3.06 3.35 16.57
N HIS A 121 3.15 2.94 15.30
CA HIS A 121 3.42 1.56 14.94
C HIS A 121 4.29 1.43 13.70
N ASP A 122 4.87 0.26 13.57
CA ASP A 122 5.64 -0.25 12.43
C ASP A 122 5.44 -1.77 12.37
N TRP A 123 5.58 -2.38 11.21
CA TRP A 123 5.57 -3.83 11.09
C TRP A 123 6.50 -4.30 9.97
N TRP A 124 6.96 -5.54 10.10
CA TRP A 124 7.78 -6.21 9.09
C TRP A 124 7.69 -7.74 9.22
N ASN A 125 7.97 -8.41 8.12
CA ASN A 125 8.18 -9.86 8.13
C ASN A 125 9.66 -10.15 8.38
N ALA A 126 10.01 -10.56 9.60
CA ALA A 126 11.36 -10.97 9.99
C ALA A 126 11.60 -12.48 9.83
N GLY A 127 10.56 -13.24 9.47
CA GLY A 127 10.60 -14.68 9.30
C GLY A 127 11.33 -15.12 8.02
N ASP A 128 11.42 -16.43 7.85
CA ASP A 128 12.05 -17.10 6.71
C ASP A 128 11.05 -17.54 5.62
N ARG A 129 9.76 -17.25 5.83
CA ARG A 129 8.65 -17.51 4.89
C ARG A 129 7.73 -16.32 4.76
N ASP A 130 6.94 -16.33 3.70
CA ASP A 130 5.91 -15.32 3.50
C ASP A 130 4.85 -15.40 4.61
N THR A 131 4.33 -14.24 5.02
CA THR A 131 3.29 -14.12 6.04
C THR A 131 2.00 -13.66 5.39
N ARG A 132 0.89 -14.32 5.70
CA ARG A 132 -0.45 -13.90 5.29
C ARG A 132 -1.17 -13.29 6.47
N VAL A 133 -1.71 -12.10 6.26
CA VAL A 133 -2.35 -11.29 7.31
C VAL A 133 -3.69 -10.77 6.78
N ARG A 134 -4.77 -10.93 7.56
CA ARG A 134 -5.98 -10.15 7.33
C ARG A 134 -5.80 -8.79 7.99
N VAL A 135 -5.95 -7.75 7.20
CA VAL A 135 -5.87 -6.36 7.66
C VAL A 135 -7.25 -5.73 7.53
N GLU A 136 -7.78 -5.22 8.63
CA GLU A 136 -9.06 -4.53 8.72
C GLU A 136 -8.83 -3.10 9.15
N ILE A 137 -9.31 -2.14 8.38
CA ILE A 137 -9.10 -0.70 8.62
C ILE A 137 -10.46 -0.01 8.71
N THR A 138 -10.67 0.73 9.81
CA THR A 138 -11.96 1.40 10.09
C THR A 138 -11.75 2.83 10.64
N PRO A 139 -12.33 3.85 9.98
CA PRO A 139 -12.93 3.87 8.65
C PRO A 139 -11.88 3.69 7.54
N GLY A 140 -12.21 2.95 6.47
CA GLY A 140 -11.23 2.50 5.47
C GLY A 140 -11.20 3.28 4.16
N GLU A 141 -12.19 4.15 3.86
CA GLU A 141 -12.33 4.73 2.53
C GLU A 141 -11.12 5.56 2.11
N ARG A 142 -10.71 6.53 2.93
CA ARG A 142 -9.57 7.40 2.62
C ARG A 142 -8.25 6.63 2.63
N PHE A 143 -8.14 5.62 3.51
CA PHE A 143 -6.98 4.73 3.54
C PHE A 143 -6.85 3.96 2.21
N ALA A 144 -7.94 3.39 1.71
CA ALA A 144 -7.95 2.67 0.44
C ALA A 144 -7.45 3.53 -0.73
N TYR A 145 -7.90 4.78 -0.85
CA TYR A 145 -7.42 5.71 -1.89
C TYR A 145 -5.94 6.06 -1.74
N MET A 146 -5.46 6.20 -0.52
CA MET A 146 -4.04 6.45 -0.25
C MET A 146 -3.18 5.26 -0.68
N ILE A 147 -3.53 4.06 -0.23
CA ILE A 147 -2.78 2.83 -0.54
C ILE A 147 -2.83 2.52 -2.03
N GLU A 148 -3.97 2.66 -2.68
CA GLU A 148 -4.09 2.52 -4.14
C GLU A 148 -3.06 3.40 -4.86
N THR A 149 -2.94 4.66 -4.45
CA THR A 149 -1.97 5.59 -5.02
C THR A 149 -0.52 5.17 -4.73
N MET A 150 -0.21 4.84 -3.47
CA MET A 150 1.15 4.49 -3.07
C MET A 150 1.64 3.20 -3.72
N PHE A 151 0.79 2.15 -3.75
CA PHE A 151 1.12 0.88 -4.38
C PHE A 151 1.23 1.03 -5.90
N GLY A 152 0.34 1.82 -6.52
CA GLY A 152 0.41 2.13 -7.93
C GLY A 152 1.70 2.84 -8.34
N LEU A 153 2.14 3.83 -7.57
CA LEU A 153 3.43 4.50 -7.78
C LEU A 153 4.62 3.54 -7.64
N ALA A 154 4.58 2.67 -6.63
CA ALA A 154 5.63 1.67 -6.42
C ALA A 154 5.70 0.66 -7.57
N ARG A 155 4.57 0.12 -8.00
CA ARG A 155 4.48 -0.82 -9.14
C ARG A 155 5.03 -0.22 -10.43
N LEU A 156 4.84 1.08 -10.64
CA LEU A 156 5.37 1.79 -11.81
C LEU A 156 6.82 2.28 -11.65
N GLY A 157 7.48 1.96 -10.53
CA GLY A 157 8.87 2.36 -10.28
C GLY A 157 9.05 3.84 -9.93
N HIS A 158 7.99 4.52 -9.45
CA HIS A 158 8.03 5.92 -9.02
C HIS A 158 8.33 6.10 -7.53
N THR A 159 8.82 5.06 -6.87
CA THR A 159 9.28 5.08 -5.48
C THR A 159 10.74 4.66 -5.37
N ASN A 160 11.37 4.98 -4.26
CA ASN A 160 12.67 4.42 -3.91
C ASN A 160 12.53 2.97 -3.36
N ALA A 161 13.64 2.33 -3.01
CA ALA A 161 13.67 0.97 -2.47
C ALA A 161 12.93 0.80 -1.11
N LYS A 162 12.55 1.90 -0.46
CA LYS A 162 11.75 1.89 0.76
C LYS A 162 10.27 2.18 0.51
N GLY A 163 9.83 2.19 -0.77
CA GLY A 163 8.45 2.49 -1.14
C GLY A 163 8.09 3.98 -1.10
N MET A 164 9.03 4.87 -0.78
CA MET A 164 8.75 6.31 -0.69
C MET A 164 8.82 6.97 -2.06
N PRO A 165 7.79 7.73 -2.46
CA PRO A 165 7.80 8.48 -3.71
C PRO A 165 8.74 9.70 -3.63
N SER A 166 8.86 10.45 -4.72
CA SER A 166 9.64 11.69 -4.74
C SER A 166 9.16 12.67 -3.67
N PRO A 167 10.01 13.58 -3.15
CA PRO A 167 9.61 14.55 -2.13
C PRO A 167 8.42 15.42 -2.53
N LEU A 168 8.28 15.77 -3.81
CA LEU A 168 7.16 16.55 -4.32
C LEU A 168 5.85 15.72 -4.32
N GLN A 169 5.92 14.47 -4.73
CA GLN A 169 4.78 13.57 -4.67
C GLN A 169 4.37 13.30 -3.23
N LEU A 170 5.34 12.99 -2.36
CA LEU A 170 5.10 12.74 -0.95
C LEU A 170 4.43 13.94 -0.28
N ALA A 171 4.89 15.16 -0.59
CA ALA A 171 4.32 16.39 -0.02
C ALA A 171 2.83 16.54 -0.32
N LEU A 172 2.38 16.20 -1.54
CA LEU A 172 0.95 16.26 -1.88
C LEU A 172 0.16 15.13 -1.25
N THR A 173 0.66 13.90 -1.34
CA THR A 173 -0.05 12.73 -0.80
C THR A 173 -0.15 12.82 0.72
N ALA A 174 0.94 13.14 1.43
CA ALA A 174 0.94 13.27 2.88
C ALA A 174 0.13 14.49 3.39
N HIS A 175 0.05 15.57 2.62
CA HIS A 175 -0.82 16.70 2.95
C HIS A 175 -2.30 16.32 2.80
N GLU A 176 -2.66 15.70 1.69
CA GLU A 176 -4.04 15.25 1.42
C GLU A 176 -4.53 14.23 2.44
N PHE A 177 -3.67 13.29 2.83
CA PHE A 177 -4.00 12.20 3.74
C PHE A 177 -3.44 12.38 5.16
N SER A 178 -3.27 13.64 5.61
CA SER A 178 -2.76 13.95 6.94
C SER A 178 -3.66 13.49 8.10
N ASP A 179 -4.93 13.25 7.83
CA ASP A 179 -5.90 12.60 8.71
C ASP A 179 -5.81 11.06 8.69
N VAL A 180 -5.21 10.49 7.64
CA VAL A 180 -5.04 9.05 7.49
C VAL A 180 -3.71 8.57 8.03
N ILE A 181 -2.60 9.25 7.70
CA ILE A 181 -1.25 8.83 8.07
C ILE A 181 -0.34 10.00 8.46
N VAL A 182 0.42 9.82 9.52
CA VAL A 182 1.49 10.73 9.94
C VAL A 182 2.73 9.92 10.27
N PHE A 183 3.83 10.17 9.59
CA PHE A 183 5.10 9.50 9.86
C PHE A 183 5.75 10.07 11.13
N ARG A 184 6.54 9.23 11.82
CA ARG A 184 7.25 9.66 13.02
C ARG A 184 8.45 10.56 12.68
N SER A 185 9.10 10.31 11.56
CA SER A 185 10.28 11.06 11.11
C SER A 185 10.11 11.57 9.68
N PRO A 186 10.48 12.83 9.44
CA PRO A 186 10.86 13.88 10.39
C PRO A 186 9.69 14.24 11.32
N PRO A 187 9.91 15.02 12.41
CA PRO A 187 8.83 15.39 13.34
C PRO A 187 7.60 15.99 12.64
N PRO A 188 6.36 15.72 13.09
CA PRO A 188 5.14 16.13 12.39
C PRO A 188 5.02 17.63 12.09
N ALA A 189 5.57 18.49 12.96
CA ALA A 189 5.60 19.93 12.71
C ALA A 189 6.50 20.30 11.50
N VAL A 190 7.64 19.61 11.37
CA VAL A 190 8.55 19.77 10.23
C VAL A 190 7.89 19.25 8.95
N GLN A 191 7.20 18.11 9.02
CA GLN A 191 6.44 17.59 7.89
C GLN A 191 5.39 18.59 7.40
N ARG A 192 4.58 19.15 8.29
CA ARG A 192 3.56 20.14 7.93
C ARG A 192 4.16 21.38 7.23
N ALA A 193 5.25 21.92 7.76
CA ALA A 193 5.93 23.07 7.17
C ALA A 193 6.51 22.73 5.78
N LEU A 194 7.20 21.59 5.68
CA LEU A 194 7.84 21.13 4.43
C LEU A 194 6.79 20.84 3.35
N PHE A 195 5.75 20.07 3.69
CA PHE A 195 4.71 19.70 2.74
C PHE A 195 3.85 20.89 2.33
N GLY A 196 3.59 21.83 3.25
CA GLY A 196 2.94 23.09 2.93
C GLY A 196 3.74 23.94 1.93
N ALA A 197 5.05 24.00 2.07
CA ALA A 197 5.93 24.72 1.14
C ALA A 197 6.08 24.02 -0.22
N LEU A 198 6.20 22.69 -0.22
CA LEU A 198 6.39 21.91 -1.46
C LEU A 198 5.10 21.69 -2.24
N GLY A 199 3.95 21.66 -1.59
CA GLY A 199 2.65 21.37 -2.21
C GLY A 199 2.32 22.25 -3.42
N PRO A 200 2.39 23.60 -3.33
CA PRO A 200 2.17 24.47 -4.48
C PRO A 200 3.12 24.23 -5.64
N ILE A 201 4.40 23.93 -5.35
CA ILE A 201 5.41 23.63 -6.36
C ILE A 201 5.07 22.32 -7.06
N ALA A 202 4.68 21.31 -6.29
CA ALA A 202 4.30 20.00 -6.81
C ALA A 202 3.09 20.10 -7.75
N ARG A 203 2.02 20.83 -7.33
CA ARG A 203 0.85 21.06 -8.18
C ARG A 203 1.20 21.74 -9.49
N ARG A 204 2.04 22.79 -9.45
CA ARG A 204 2.51 23.47 -10.68
C ARG A 204 3.31 22.58 -11.61
N ARG A 205 3.94 21.52 -11.09
CA ARG A 205 4.66 20.50 -11.85
C ARG A 205 3.80 19.31 -12.28
N GLY A 206 2.47 19.39 -12.12
CA GLY A 206 1.53 18.35 -12.55
C GLY A 206 1.38 17.16 -11.61
N TYR A 207 1.97 17.20 -10.41
CA TYR A 207 1.75 16.14 -9.43
C TYR A 207 0.33 16.21 -8.87
N ARG A 208 -0.25 15.05 -8.54
CA ARG A 208 -1.55 14.89 -7.89
C ARG A 208 -1.40 14.19 -6.55
N ALA A 209 -2.34 14.42 -5.64
CA ALA A 209 -2.35 13.74 -4.36
C ALA A 209 -2.75 12.25 -4.51
N THR A 210 -3.58 11.94 -5.49
CA THR A 210 -4.13 10.61 -5.74
C THR A 210 -4.04 10.22 -7.20
N TYR A 211 -3.86 8.92 -7.44
CA TYR A 211 -3.84 8.32 -8.78
C TYR A 211 -4.64 6.99 -8.77
N PRO A 212 -5.97 7.04 -8.72
CA PRO A 212 -6.80 5.85 -8.49
C PRO A 212 -6.66 4.76 -9.56
N GLN A 213 -6.18 5.09 -10.74
CA GLN A 213 -6.02 4.13 -11.84
C GLN A 213 -4.69 3.38 -11.85
N LEU A 214 -3.75 3.70 -10.97
CA LEU A 214 -2.37 3.19 -11.08
C LEU A 214 -2.15 1.80 -10.47
N SER A 215 -2.94 1.39 -9.50
CA SER A 215 -2.69 0.17 -8.73
C SER A 215 -3.40 -1.07 -9.25
N ARG A 216 -4.39 -0.91 -10.12
CA ARG A 216 -5.35 -1.96 -10.44
C ARG A 216 -4.82 -3.02 -11.39
N THR A 217 -4.62 -4.22 -10.88
CA THR A 217 -4.53 -5.44 -11.68
C THR A 217 -5.88 -6.14 -11.62
N VAL A 218 -6.61 -6.16 -12.72
CA VAL A 218 -7.85 -6.95 -12.81
C VAL A 218 -7.45 -8.40 -13.01
N LEU A 219 -7.85 -9.28 -12.08
CA LEU A 219 -7.79 -10.70 -12.35
C LEU A 219 -8.73 -10.99 -13.51
N ALA A 220 -8.22 -11.66 -14.55
CA ALA A 220 -9.10 -12.26 -15.56
C ALA A 220 -10.05 -13.22 -14.86
N PRO A 221 -11.34 -13.22 -15.23
CA PRO A 221 -12.29 -14.20 -14.68
C PRO A 221 -11.72 -15.61 -14.93
N ARG A 222 -11.70 -16.42 -13.88
CA ARG A 222 -11.35 -17.85 -14.03
C ARG A 222 -12.44 -18.46 -14.90
N SER A 223 -12.06 -18.91 -16.08
CA SER A 223 -12.87 -19.73 -16.98
C SER A 223 -13.17 -21.10 -16.36
#